data_72fa7d2cb4d64e25a7a771bb8886b708
#
_entry.id   72fa7d2cb4d64e25a7a771bb8886b708
#
_cell.length_a   1.000
_cell.length_b   1.000
_cell.length_c   1.000
_cell.angle_alpha   90.00
_cell.angle_beta   90.00
_cell.angle_gamma   90.00
#
_symmetry.space_group_name_H-M   'P 1'
#
loop_
_entity.id
_entity.type
_entity.pdbx_description
1 polymer ?
#
loop_
_entity_poly.entity_id
_entity_poly.type
_entity_poly.pdbx_seq_one_letter_code
_entity_poly.pdbx_strand_id
1 'polypeptide(L)'
;MPDKHLSSQFDADLNALSSKLLEMGGLVESQISTAMRAFTQMDLETCNVVIQNEKLVNDLEIQIDLACTELIARRQPTARDLRLVMAVSKAITNLERAGDEAERVAKRTKRLIEAGASHNINVAEIKLSGQMAISLLRRFVGVPVLGANIAPVAPCMAQ
;
A
#
# COMPACT_ATOMS: atom_id res chain seq x y z
N MET A 1 -2.87 33.11 23.74
CA MET A 1 -2.04 32.26 22.86
C MET A 1 -2.72 30.89 22.67
N PRO A 2 -3.79 30.78 21.87
CA PRO A 2 -4.45 29.50 21.55
C PRO A 2 -3.80 28.73 20.41
N ASP A 3 -3.02 29.39 19.55
CA ASP A 3 -2.60 28.79 18.27
C ASP A 3 -1.53 27.68 18.37
N LYS A 4 -0.71 27.68 19.41
CA LYS A 4 0.40 26.73 19.57
C LYS A 4 -0.05 25.31 19.92
N HIS A 5 -1.16 25.18 20.67
CA HIS A 5 -1.73 23.88 21.05
C HIS A 5 -2.53 23.22 19.90
N LEU A 6 -3.17 24.03 19.06
CA LEU A 6 -3.89 23.55 17.88
C LEU A 6 -2.94 23.03 16.81
N SER A 7 -1.79 23.69 16.61
CA SER A 7 -0.73 23.25 15.70
C SER A 7 -0.11 21.92 16.14
N SER A 8 0.21 21.76 17.43
CA SER A 8 0.84 20.53 17.92
C SER A 8 -0.08 19.30 17.84
N GLN A 9 -1.39 19.48 18.04
CA GLN A 9 -2.35 18.38 17.88
C GLN A 9 -2.57 18.03 16.43
N PHE A 10 -2.57 18.99 15.53
CA PHE A 10 -2.66 18.75 14.11
C PHE A 10 -1.43 17.97 13.57
N ASP A 11 -0.24 18.37 14.03
CA ASP A 11 1.00 17.66 13.69
C ASP A 11 0.99 16.22 14.21
N ALA A 12 0.43 15.98 15.40
CA ALA A 12 0.25 14.65 15.96
C ALA A 12 -0.71 13.79 15.11
N ASP A 13 -1.83 14.39 14.68
CA ASP A 13 -2.82 13.73 13.83
C ASP A 13 -2.21 13.36 12.45
N LEU A 14 -1.42 14.26 11.84
CA LEU A 14 -0.69 13.98 10.59
C LEU A 14 0.36 12.89 10.74
N ASN A 15 1.09 12.89 11.86
CA ASN A 15 2.08 11.84 12.14
C ASN A 15 1.41 10.48 12.34
N ALA A 16 0.26 10.43 13.01
CA ALA A 16 -0.53 9.22 13.18
C ALA A 16 -1.03 8.68 11.82
N LEU A 17 -1.50 9.58 10.95
CA LEU A 17 -1.93 9.24 9.60
C LEU A 17 -0.77 8.66 8.77
N SER A 18 0.40 9.29 8.84
CA SER A 18 1.63 8.84 8.16
C SER A 18 2.08 7.47 8.66
N SER A 19 1.99 7.23 9.97
CA SER A 19 2.34 5.93 10.56
C SER A 19 1.42 4.81 10.08
N LYS A 20 0.11 5.05 10.01
CA LYS A 20 -0.85 4.09 9.46
C LYS A 20 -0.62 3.81 7.97
N LEU A 21 -0.24 4.82 7.19
CA LEU A 21 0.11 4.64 5.78
C LEU A 21 1.34 3.73 5.63
N LEU A 22 2.37 3.93 6.46
CA LEU A 22 3.55 3.07 6.49
C LEU A 22 3.21 1.63 6.88
N GLU A 23 2.34 1.45 7.89
CA GLU A 23 1.84 0.14 8.31
C GLU A 23 1.13 -0.58 7.16
N MET A 24 0.21 0.11 6.47
CA MET A 24 -0.47 -0.43 5.29
C MET A 24 0.51 -0.78 4.17
N GLY A 25 1.50 0.07 3.90
CA GLY A 25 2.55 -0.19 2.91
C GLY A 25 3.36 -1.45 3.24
N GLY A 26 3.75 -1.64 4.50
CA GLY A 26 4.44 -2.84 4.97
C GLY A 26 3.59 -4.11 4.84
N LEU A 27 2.29 -4.00 5.13
CA LEU A 27 1.36 -5.11 4.98
C LEU A 27 1.21 -5.53 3.51
N VAL A 28 1.02 -4.58 2.59
CA VAL A 28 0.91 -4.85 1.15
C VAL A 28 2.22 -5.42 0.58
N GLU A 29 3.37 -4.92 1.02
CA GLU A 29 4.68 -5.49 0.66
C GLU A 29 4.78 -6.96 1.09
N SER A 30 4.38 -7.27 2.32
CA SER A 30 4.34 -8.64 2.83
C SER A 30 3.38 -9.53 2.03
N GLN A 31 2.22 -9.00 1.65
CA GLN A 31 1.24 -9.69 0.81
C GLN A 31 1.83 -10.07 -0.55
N ILE A 32 2.46 -9.12 -1.25
CA ILE A 32 3.09 -9.38 -2.56
C ILE A 32 4.20 -10.43 -2.42
N SER A 33 5.08 -10.27 -1.43
CA SER A 33 6.19 -11.21 -1.18
C SER A 33 5.67 -12.63 -0.89
N THR A 34 4.63 -12.75 -0.07
CA THR A 34 4.04 -14.02 0.31
C THR A 34 3.29 -14.67 -0.86
N ALA A 35 2.57 -13.90 -1.67
CA ALA A 35 1.91 -14.39 -2.89
C ALA A 35 2.93 -14.92 -3.91
N MET A 36 4.05 -14.22 -4.09
CA MET A 36 5.13 -14.66 -4.96
C MET A 36 5.78 -15.96 -4.45
N ARG A 37 5.97 -16.09 -3.13
CA ARG A 37 6.47 -17.33 -2.53
C ARG A 37 5.49 -18.48 -2.73
N ALA A 38 4.20 -18.27 -2.46
CA ALA A 38 3.16 -19.26 -2.67
C ALA A 38 3.15 -19.77 -4.11
N PHE A 39 3.27 -18.86 -5.08
CA PHE A 39 3.36 -19.22 -6.50
C PHE A 39 4.62 -20.02 -6.83
N THR A 40 5.79 -19.59 -6.34
CA THR A 40 7.06 -20.25 -6.65
C THR A 40 7.19 -21.64 -6.01
N GLN A 41 6.57 -21.86 -4.86
CA GLN A 41 6.60 -23.12 -4.12
C GLN A 41 5.38 -24.01 -4.39
N MET A 42 4.37 -23.50 -5.11
CA MET A 42 3.06 -24.15 -5.31
C MET A 42 2.46 -24.57 -3.97
N ASP A 43 2.50 -23.66 -3.00
CA ASP A 43 2.07 -23.91 -1.63
C ASP A 43 0.66 -23.39 -1.38
N LEU A 44 -0.28 -24.34 -1.20
CA LEU A 44 -1.69 -24.08 -0.97
C LEU A 44 -1.95 -23.35 0.35
N GLU A 45 -1.22 -23.70 1.40
CA GLU A 45 -1.39 -23.10 2.72
C GLU A 45 -0.98 -21.61 2.68
N THR A 46 0.16 -21.33 2.08
CA THR A 46 0.62 -19.94 1.87
C THR A 46 -0.36 -19.14 1.01
N CYS A 47 -0.98 -19.74 -0.02
CA CYS A 47 -2.05 -19.07 -0.79
C CYS A 47 -3.24 -18.67 0.10
N ASN A 48 -3.68 -19.55 0.99
CA ASN A 48 -4.79 -19.27 1.89
C ASN A 48 -4.45 -18.15 2.88
N VAL A 49 -3.21 -18.08 3.38
CA VAL A 49 -2.73 -16.99 4.24
C VAL A 49 -2.84 -15.63 3.54
N VAL A 50 -2.40 -15.54 2.27
CA VAL A 50 -2.51 -14.29 1.50
C VAL A 50 -3.97 -13.86 1.34
N ILE A 51 -4.85 -14.81 0.98
CA ILE A 51 -6.28 -14.55 0.78
C ILE A 51 -6.97 -14.08 2.08
N GLN A 52 -6.58 -14.63 3.22
CA GLN A 52 -7.14 -14.22 4.52
C GLN A 52 -6.66 -12.85 4.96
N ASN A 53 -5.38 -12.54 4.72
CA ASN A 53 -4.75 -11.29 5.14
C ASN A 53 -5.18 -10.07 4.30
N GLU A 54 -5.76 -10.29 3.12
CA GLU A 54 -6.28 -9.22 2.28
C GLU A 54 -7.30 -8.35 3.05
N LYS A 55 -8.12 -8.96 3.89
CA LYS A 55 -9.07 -8.27 4.74
C LYS A 55 -8.41 -7.21 5.65
N LEU A 56 -7.19 -7.45 6.12
CA LEU A 56 -6.45 -6.48 6.95
C LEU A 56 -6.05 -5.23 6.15
N VAL A 57 -5.75 -5.37 4.86
CA VAL A 57 -5.43 -4.26 3.96
C VAL A 57 -6.68 -3.39 3.77
N ASN A 58 -7.83 -4.00 3.49
CA ASN A 58 -9.11 -3.31 3.36
C ASN A 58 -9.54 -2.59 4.64
N ASP A 59 -9.38 -3.24 5.79
CA ASP A 59 -9.71 -2.62 7.07
C ASP A 59 -8.84 -1.39 7.36
N LEU A 60 -7.54 -1.44 6.99
CA LEU A 60 -6.64 -0.30 7.11
C LEU A 60 -6.98 0.83 6.13
N GLU A 61 -7.35 0.51 4.88
CA GLU A 61 -7.80 1.52 3.92
C GLU A 61 -8.96 2.32 4.49
N ILE A 62 -10.01 1.64 4.98
CA ILE A 62 -11.19 2.26 5.56
C ILE A 62 -10.81 3.15 6.76
N GLN A 63 -9.95 2.65 7.66
CA GLN A 63 -9.53 3.41 8.84
C GLN A 63 -8.75 4.68 8.47
N ILE A 64 -7.86 4.61 7.48
CA ILE A 64 -7.06 5.75 7.04
C ILE A 64 -7.95 6.76 6.30
N ASP A 65 -8.87 6.31 5.47
CA ASP A 65 -9.80 7.19 4.75
C ASP A 65 -10.71 7.97 5.70
N LEU A 66 -11.26 7.30 6.71
CA LEU A 66 -12.01 7.94 7.78
C LEU A 66 -11.16 8.96 8.54
N ALA A 67 -9.92 8.62 8.88
CA ALA A 67 -9.01 9.54 9.56
C ALA A 67 -8.68 10.78 8.70
N CYS A 68 -8.52 10.63 7.38
CA CYS A 68 -8.34 11.73 6.44
C CYS A 68 -9.56 12.66 6.44
N THR A 69 -10.75 12.09 6.34
CA THR A 69 -12.02 12.82 6.33
C THR A 69 -12.25 13.57 7.64
N GLU A 70 -12.03 12.93 8.78
CA GLU A 70 -12.15 13.57 10.11
C GLU A 70 -11.15 14.71 10.29
N LEU A 71 -9.91 14.55 9.83
CA LEU A 71 -8.88 15.56 9.91
C LEU A 71 -9.28 16.80 9.11
N ILE A 72 -9.79 16.63 7.89
CA ILE A 72 -10.27 17.74 7.06
C ILE A 72 -11.45 18.45 7.74
N ALA A 73 -12.43 17.69 8.25
CA ALA A 73 -13.64 18.24 8.84
C ALA A 73 -13.37 19.03 10.14
N ARG A 74 -12.48 18.52 10.99
CA ARG A 74 -12.21 19.11 12.30
C ARG A 74 -11.22 20.27 12.28
N ARG A 75 -10.26 20.26 11.35
CA ARG A 75 -9.08 21.14 11.40
C ARG A 75 -9.02 22.18 10.31
N GLN A 76 -9.80 22.05 9.24
CA GLN A 76 -9.76 22.95 8.08
C GLN A 76 -8.31 23.24 7.65
N PRO A 77 -7.55 22.22 7.23
CA PRO A 77 -6.12 22.31 7.01
C PRO A 77 -5.77 23.36 5.95
N THR A 78 -4.57 23.94 6.07
CA THR A 78 -4.04 24.87 5.06
C THR A 78 -3.83 24.16 3.72
N ALA A 79 -3.65 24.92 2.64
CA ALA A 79 -3.50 24.36 1.30
C ALA A 79 -2.36 23.32 1.19
N ARG A 80 -1.29 23.45 1.98
CA ARG A 80 -0.17 22.50 2.03
C ARG A 80 -0.59 21.20 2.70
N ASP A 81 -1.20 21.32 3.86
CA ASP A 81 -1.60 20.18 4.69
C ASP A 81 -2.76 19.42 4.03
N LEU A 82 -3.69 20.14 3.42
CA LEU A 82 -4.77 19.53 2.64
C LEU A 82 -4.21 18.70 1.48
N ARG A 83 -3.19 19.19 0.76
CA ARG A 83 -2.54 18.42 -0.30
C ARG A 83 -1.90 17.12 0.22
N LEU A 84 -1.31 17.16 1.42
CA LEU A 84 -0.75 15.97 2.06
C LEU A 84 -1.84 14.95 2.37
N VAL A 85 -2.94 15.38 3.02
CA VAL A 85 -4.06 14.49 3.34
C VAL A 85 -4.67 13.89 2.06
N MET A 86 -4.86 14.69 1.02
CA MET A 86 -5.35 14.20 -0.27
C MET A 86 -4.37 13.24 -0.96
N ALA A 87 -3.05 13.44 -0.79
CA ALA A 87 -2.06 12.52 -1.31
C ALA A 87 -2.10 11.17 -0.56
N VAL A 88 -2.31 11.18 0.75
CA VAL A 88 -2.51 9.96 1.55
C VAL A 88 -3.75 9.21 1.10
N SER A 89 -4.90 9.89 0.96
CA SER A 89 -6.15 9.27 0.49
C SER A 89 -5.99 8.60 -0.88
N LYS A 90 -5.26 9.21 -1.81
CA LYS A 90 -4.93 8.57 -3.10
C LYS A 90 -3.95 7.40 -2.96
N ALA A 91 -3.01 7.51 -2.02
CA ALA A 91 -2.01 6.48 -1.80
C ALA A 91 -2.64 5.19 -1.27
N ILE A 92 -3.58 5.27 -0.31
CA ILE A 92 -4.24 4.09 0.27
C ILE A 92 -5.04 3.32 -0.77
N THR A 93 -5.76 3.98 -1.67
CA THR A 93 -6.49 3.32 -2.75
C THR A 93 -5.55 2.56 -3.71
N ASN A 94 -4.36 3.11 -4.00
CA ASN A 94 -3.37 2.40 -4.80
C ASN A 94 -2.72 1.23 -4.04
N LEU A 95 -2.53 1.36 -2.73
CA LEU A 95 -2.02 0.28 -1.88
C LEU A 95 -3.02 -0.87 -1.79
N GLU A 96 -4.30 -0.58 -1.60
CA GLU A 96 -5.37 -1.57 -1.59
C GLU A 96 -5.39 -2.34 -2.92
N ARG A 97 -5.36 -1.64 -4.06
CA ARG A 97 -5.30 -2.30 -5.37
C ARG A 97 -4.07 -3.18 -5.55
N ALA A 98 -2.93 -2.82 -4.98
CA ALA A 98 -1.73 -3.66 -5.00
C ALA A 98 -1.91 -4.91 -4.11
N GLY A 99 -2.60 -4.80 -2.97
CA GLY A 99 -3.02 -5.91 -2.12
C GLY A 99 -3.96 -6.86 -2.84
N ASP A 100 -4.98 -6.31 -3.50
CA ASP A 100 -5.93 -7.05 -4.34
C ASP A 100 -5.21 -7.88 -5.43
N GLU A 101 -4.23 -7.30 -6.10
CA GLU A 101 -3.47 -8.05 -7.12
C GLU A 101 -2.64 -9.19 -6.50
N ALA A 102 -2.09 -8.99 -5.31
CA ALA A 102 -1.41 -10.07 -4.58
C ALA A 102 -2.39 -11.20 -4.22
N GLU A 103 -3.59 -10.86 -3.76
CA GLU A 103 -4.66 -11.84 -3.50
C GLU A 103 -5.06 -12.59 -4.79
N ARG A 104 -5.20 -11.89 -5.92
CA ARG A 104 -5.51 -12.51 -7.23
C ARG A 104 -4.44 -13.50 -7.65
N VAL A 105 -3.15 -13.17 -7.44
CA VAL A 105 -2.04 -14.10 -7.69
C VAL A 105 -2.22 -15.36 -6.84
N ALA A 106 -2.48 -15.22 -5.55
CA ALA A 106 -2.69 -16.35 -4.64
C ALA A 106 -3.91 -17.21 -5.04
N LYS A 107 -5.04 -16.59 -5.38
CA LYS A 107 -6.26 -17.30 -5.86
C LYS A 107 -6.01 -18.06 -7.16
N ARG A 108 -5.26 -17.48 -8.10
CA ARG A 108 -4.90 -18.16 -9.36
C ARG A 108 -3.94 -19.31 -9.11
N THR A 109 -2.94 -19.12 -8.25
CA THR A 109 -2.00 -20.17 -7.84
C THR A 109 -2.74 -21.34 -7.20
N LYS A 110 -3.66 -21.07 -6.28
CA LYS A 110 -4.52 -22.09 -5.66
C LYS A 110 -5.25 -22.93 -6.69
N ARG A 111 -5.88 -22.29 -7.68
CA ARG A 111 -6.58 -23.02 -8.77
C ARG A 111 -5.63 -23.88 -9.61
N LEU A 112 -4.40 -23.42 -9.86
CA LEU A 112 -3.40 -24.21 -10.59
C LEU A 112 -3.00 -25.45 -9.79
N ILE A 113 -2.79 -25.33 -8.49
CA ILE A 113 -2.48 -26.45 -7.59
C ILE A 113 -3.61 -27.46 -7.60
N GLU A 114 -4.85 -27.01 -7.39
CA GLU A 114 -6.06 -27.85 -7.38
C GLU A 114 -6.32 -28.56 -8.73
N ALA A 115 -5.90 -27.95 -9.84
CA ALA A 115 -5.96 -28.54 -11.17
C ALA A 115 -4.79 -29.53 -11.46
N GLY A 116 -3.90 -29.77 -10.51
CA GLY A 116 -2.76 -30.66 -10.68
C GLY A 116 -1.68 -30.14 -11.65
N ALA A 117 -1.62 -28.82 -11.86
CA ALA A 117 -0.61 -28.22 -12.72
C ALA A 117 0.79 -28.38 -12.10
N SER A 118 1.72 -28.94 -12.89
CA SER A 118 3.11 -29.06 -12.49
C SER A 118 3.94 -27.86 -12.97
N HIS A 119 5.06 -27.59 -12.28
CA HIS A 119 5.97 -26.48 -12.53
C HIS A 119 6.68 -26.54 -13.90
N ASN A 120 5.98 -26.19 -14.97
CA ASN A 120 6.61 -25.97 -16.28
C ASN A 120 6.66 -24.49 -16.68
N ILE A 121 6.52 -23.59 -15.71
CA ILE A 121 6.49 -22.13 -15.95
C ILE A 121 7.87 -21.56 -15.60
N ASN A 122 8.39 -20.67 -16.45
CA ASN A 122 9.60 -19.92 -16.13
C ASN A 122 9.33 -18.94 -14.96
N VAL A 123 9.64 -19.37 -13.77
CA VAL A 123 9.38 -18.64 -12.53
C VAL A 123 10.31 -17.42 -12.37
N ALA A 124 11.44 -17.37 -13.09
CA ALA A 124 12.45 -16.34 -12.91
C ALA A 124 11.94 -14.95 -13.28
N GLU A 125 11.24 -14.80 -14.39
CA GLU A 125 10.68 -13.52 -14.85
C GLU A 125 9.58 -13.00 -13.91
N ILE A 126 8.72 -13.91 -13.44
CA ILE A 126 7.64 -13.57 -12.51
C ILE A 126 8.22 -13.15 -11.16
N LYS A 127 9.26 -13.85 -10.67
CA LYS A 127 9.96 -13.48 -9.44
C LYS A 127 10.62 -12.10 -9.55
N LEU A 128 11.27 -11.82 -10.67
CA LEU A 128 11.88 -10.51 -10.94
C LEU A 128 10.82 -9.41 -10.95
N SER A 129 9.70 -9.62 -11.64
CA SER A 129 8.59 -8.67 -11.68
C SER A 129 8.03 -8.36 -10.29
N GLY A 130 7.86 -9.38 -9.45
CA GLY A 130 7.43 -9.21 -8.05
C GLY A 130 8.43 -8.39 -7.22
N GLN A 131 9.73 -8.63 -7.37
CA GLN A 131 10.78 -7.86 -6.70
C GLN A 131 10.79 -6.39 -7.14
N MET A 132 10.59 -6.14 -8.44
CA MET A 132 10.47 -4.78 -8.97
C MET A 132 9.23 -4.07 -8.42
N ALA A 133 8.08 -4.75 -8.34
CA ALA A 133 6.87 -4.21 -7.75
C ALA A 133 7.07 -3.79 -6.28
N ILE A 134 7.69 -4.64 -5.47
CA ILE A 134 8.05 -4.33 -4.08
C ILE A 134 8.98 -3.11 -3.99
N SER A 135 10.00 -3.05 -4.85
CA SER A 135 10.95 -1.92 -4.88
C SER A 135 10.25 -0.60 -5.21
N LEU A 136 9.33 -0.59 -6.17
CA LEU A 136 8.52 0.57 -6.52
C LEU A 136 7.57 0.97 -5.39
N LEU A 137 6.94 -0.01 -4.74
CA LEU A 137 6.04 0.21 -3.61
C LEU A 137 6.76 0.93 -2.45
N ARG A 138 7.94 0.46 -2.06
CA ARG A 138 8.76 1.09 -1.01
C ARG A 138 9.07 2.55 -1.32
N ARG A 139 9.41 2.86 -2.56
CA ARG A 139 9.67 4.24 -3.01
C ARG A 139 8.40 5.09 -2.97
N PHE A 140 7.27 4.52 -3.38
CA PHE A 140 5.98 5.20 -3.39
C PHE A 140 5.49 5.55 -1.98
N VAL A 141 5.54 4.62 -1.03
CA VAL A 141 5.09 4.83 0.35
C VAL A 141 6.00 5.82 1.10
N GLY A 142 7.29 5.86 0.80
CA GLY A 142 8.24 6.79 1.43
C GLY A 142 8.04 8.26 1.06
N VAL A 143 7.47 8.56 -0.10
CA VAL A 143 7.30 9.93 -0.60
C VAL A 143 6.34 10.78 0.25
N PRO A 144 5.12 10.32 0.62
CA PRO A 144 4.19 11.09 1.45
C PRO A 144 4.71 11.31 2.87
N VAL A 145 5.50 10.36 3.40
CA VAL A 145 5.98 10.37 4.79
C VAL A 145 7.15 11.34 4.99
N LEU A 146 7.99 11.53 3.98
CA LEU A 146 9.16 12.42 4.04
C LEU A 146 8.80 13.92 3.97
N GLY A 147 7.51 14.24 3.94
CA GLY A 147 7.01 15.61 4.08
C GLY A 147 7.53 16.60 3.08
N ALA A 148 6.68 16.96 2.12
CA ALA A 148 6.61 18.29 1.54
C ALA A 148 7.78 18.85 0.72
N ASN A 149 8.76 18.08 0.30
CA ASN A 149 9.68 18.45 -0.77
C ASN A 149 9.46 17.60 -2.02
N ILE A 150 8.18 17.49 -2.45
CA ILE A 150 7.90 16.99 -3.79
C ILE A 150 8.19 18.12 -4.75
N ALA A 151 9.42 18.18 -5.23
CA ALA A 151 9.67 18.82 -6.51
C ALA A 151 8.76 18.14 -7.54
N PRO A 152 8.10 18.89 -8.44
CA PRO A 152 7.24 18.30 -9.44
C PRO A 152 8.04 17.26 -10.22
N VAL A 153 7.56 16.00 -10.20
CA VAL A 153 8.09 14.96 -11.08
C VAL A 153 7.89 15.48 -12.49
N ALA A 154 8.98 15.80 -13.16
CA ALA A 154 8.95 16.22 -14.56
C ALA A 154 8.23 15.12 -15.36
N PRO A 155 7.29 15.50 -16.26
CA PRO A 155 6.64 14.52 -17.11
C PRO A 155 7.71 13.80 -17.91
N CYS A 156 7.70 12.47 -17.83
CA CYS A 156 8.54 11.62 -18.67
C CYS A 156 8.14 11.91 -20.12
N MET A 157 8.91 12.71 -20.82
CA MET A 157 8.71 12.96 -22.25
C MET A 157 8.97 11.63 -22.97
N ALA A 158 7.91 11.09 -23.55
CA ALA A 158 8.03 10.04 -24.56
C ALA A 158 8.91 10.52 -25.72
N GLN A 159 9.96 9.80 -25.99
CA GLN A 159 10.63 9.73 -27.30
C GLN A 159 10.56 8.31 -27.80
#